data_83a977d46d1bcf4b506450a81e9b5e5e
#
_entry.id   83a977d46d1bcf4b506450a81e9b5e5e
#
_cell.length_a   1.000
_cell.length_b   1.000
_cell.length_c   1.000
_cell.angle_alpha   90.00
_cell.angle_beta   90.00
_cell.angle_gamma   90.00
#
_symmetry.space_group_name_H-M   'P 1'
#
loop_
_entity.id
_entity.type
_entity.pdbx_description
1 polymer ?
#
loop_
_entity_poly.entity_id
_entity_poly.type
_entity_poly.pdbx_seq_one_letter_code
_entity_poly.pdbx_strand_id
1 'polypeptide(L)'
;VPETLVRAAEPRDVPVLLELFAGLAEYEHLTHELRATEQGLASALFGERPVAEALIAERDAQSDGPEIDAGPGGPERDAGSGGPEILGYALFFPTFSSFLTSTGVWLEDLFIRPDHRGEGVGRALLSAVAARVRERGGERLEWAALDWNELALGFYRRMGASTASEWITHRLDGAALERLAAITPGDQPPVDP
;
A
#
# COMPACT_ATOMS: atom_id res chain seq x y z
N VAL A 1 0.25 7.01 24.30
CA VAL A 1 -0.26 6.35 23.05
C VAL A 1 0.82 5.35 22.64
N PRO A 2 0.50 4.06 22.48
CA PRO A 2 1.48 3.07 22.06
C PRO A 2 2.11 3.48 20.70
N GLU A 3 3.42 3.26 20.58
CA GLU A 3 4.20 3.72 19.43
C GLU A 3 3.86 2.88 18.19
N THR A 4 3.55 3.53 17.07
CA THR A 4 3.37 2.87 15.77
C THR A 4 4.75 2.68 15.13
N LEU A 5 5.16 1.42 14.94
CA LEU A 5 6.37 1.08 14.20
C LEU A 5 6.02 0.91 12.71
N VAL A 6 6.83 1.48 11.82
CA VAL A 6 6.75 1.25 10.37
C VAL A 6 8.01 0.51 9.92
N ARG A 7 7.82 -0.65 9.30
CA ARG A 7 8.90 -1.48 8.77
C ARG A 7 8.64 -1.94 7.34
N ALA A 8 9.68 -2.40 6.67
CA ALA A 8 9.50 -3.11 5.41
C ALA A 8 8.72 -4.42 5.64
N ALA A 9 7.87 -4.77 4.68
CA ALA A 9 7.22 -6.07 4.68
C ALA A 9 8.24 -7.19 4.47
N GLU A 10 7.93 -8.35 5.03
CA GLU A 10 8.71 -9.58 4.93
C GLU A 10 7.85 -10.69 4.32
N PRO A 11 8.42 -11.79 3.81
CA PRO A 11 7.65 -12.89 3.23
C PRO A 11 6.53 -13.43 4.13
N ARG A 12 6.72 -13.40 5.44
CA ARG A 12 5.70 -13.81 6.43
C ARG A 12 4.47 -12.90 6.46
N ASP A 13 4.58 -11.68 5.92
CA ASP A 13 3.47 -10.70 5.93
C ASP A 13 2.52 -10.88 4.72
N VAL A 14 2.84 -11.75 3.77
CA VAL A 14 2.02 -11.98 2.58
C VAL A 14 0.55 -12.30 2.92
N PRO A 15 0.24 -13.20 3.88
CA PRO A 15 -1.15 -13.48 4.23
C PRO A 15 -1.88 -12.25 4.77
N VAL A 16 -1.28 -11.51 5.70
CA VAL A 16 -1.93 -10.32 6.27
C VAL A 16 -2.05 -9.18 5.26
N LEU A 17 -1.11 -9.04 4.32
CA LEU A 17 -1.23 -8.07 3.22
C LEU A 17 -2.45 -8.38 2.34
N LEU A 18 -2.72 -9.65 2.03
CA LEU A 18 -3.92 -10.04 1.27
C LEU A 18 -5.22 -9.75 2.04
N GLU A 19 -5.23 -9.93 3.35
CA GLU A 19 -6.37 -9.51 4.19
C GLU A 19 -6.59 -7.99 4.09
N LEU A 20 -5.51 -7.21 4.14
CA LEU A 20 -5.57 -5.75 4.05
C LEU A 20 -6.00 -5.29 2.64
N PHE A 21 -5.57 -5.99 1.57
CA PHE A 21 -6.05 -5.75 0.20
C PHE A 21 -7.55 -6.01 0.09
N ALA A 22 -8.04 -7.09 0.71
CA ALA A 22 -9.48 -7.36 0.75
C ALA A 22 -10.24 -6.26 1.49
N GLY A 23 -9.70 -5.77 2.60
CA GLY A 23 -10.29 -4.65 3.34
C GLY A 23 -10.31 -3.33 2.55
N LEU A 24 -9.27 -3.07 1.75
CA LEU A 24 -9.24 -1.92 0.84
C LEU A 24 -10.27 -2.09 -0.28
N ALA A 25 -10.31 -3.26 -0.92
CA ALA A 25 -11.25 -3.56 -2.00
C ALA A 25 -12.72 -3.48 -1.53
N GLU A 26 -13.00 -3.89 -0.30
CA GLU A 26 -14.33 -3.71 0.31
C GLU A 26 -14.66 -2.23 0.52
N TYR A 27 -13.72 -1.46 1.07
CA TYR A 27 -13.88 -0.03 1.29
C TYR A 27 -14.14 0.75 -0.01
N GLU A 28 -13.46 0.37 -1.09
CA GLU A 28 -13.57 0.99 -2.40
C GLU A 28 -14.68 0.41 -3.28
N HIS A 29 -15.42 -0.61 -2.80
CA HIS A 29 -16.47 -1.32 -3.55
C HIS A 29 -15.95 -2.06 -4.80
N LEU A 30 -14.68 -2.49 -4.78
CA LEU A 30 -13.95 -3.15 -5.87
C LEU A 30 -13.62 -4.63 -5.58
N THR A 31 -14.34 -5.28 -4.67
CA THR A 31 -14.09 -6.69 -4.33
C THR A 31 -14.15 -7.63 -5.52
N HIS A 32 -14.95 -7.29 -6.55
CA HIS A 32 -15.07 -8.06 -7.79
C HIS A 32 -13.81 -7.96 -8.69
N GLU A 33 -12.95 -6.99 -8.48
CA GLU A 33 -11.67 -6.82 -9.18
C GLU A 33 -10.50 -7.49 -8.46
N LEU A 34 -10.65 -7.84 -7.18
CA LEU A 34 -9.57 -8.43 -6.40
C LEU A 34 -9.23 -9.85 -6.90
N ARG A 35 -8.03 -10.01 -7.46
CA ARG A 35 -7.50 -11.28 -7.98
C ARG A 35 -6.12 -11.61 -7.43
N ALA A 36 -5.70 -10.88 -6.39
CA ALA A 36 -4.41 -11.10 -5.76
C ALA A 36 -4.31 -12.52 -5.18
N THR A 37 -3.13 -13.12 -5.33
CA THR A 37 -2.82 -14.44 -4.77
C THR A 37 -1.53 -14.37 -3.95
N GLU A 38 -1.37 -15.26 -2.98
CA GLU A 38 -0.14 -15.34 -2.17
C GLU A 38 1.10 -15.49 -3.05
N GLN A 39 1.07 -16.40 -4.01
CA GLN A 39 2.19 -16.61 -4.91
C GLN A 39 2.51 -15.38 -5.76
N GLY A 40 1.47 -14.71 -6.30
CA GLY A 40 1.63 -13.49 -7.11
C GLY A 40 2.24 -12.37 -6.29
N LEU A 41 1.70 -12.13 -5.09
CA LEU A 41 2.18 -11.09 -4.18
C LEU A 41 3.61 -11.38 -3.69
N ALA A 42 3.89 -12.62 -3.27
CA ALA A 42 5.23 -13.02 -2.86
C ALA A 42 6.26 -12.81 -3.99
N SER A 43 5.90 -13.17 -5.22
CA SER A 43 6.77 -12.96 -6.40
C SER A 43 7.00 -11.48 -6.67
N ALA A 44 5.94 -10.64 -6.57
CA ALA A 44 6.03 -9.20 -6.84
C ALA A 44 6.88 -8.46 -5.82
N LEU A 45 6.84 -8.87 -4.53
CA LEU A 45 7.56 -8.20 -3.45
C LEU A 45 8.94 -8.81 -3.17
N PHE A 46 9.10 -10.13 -3.29
CA PHE A 46 10.26 -10.87 -2.78
C PHE A 46 10.90 -11.81 -3.81
N GLY A 47 10.43 -11.82 -5.06
CA GLY A 47 11.00 -12.64 -6.14
C GLY A 47 12.39 -12.15 -6.57
N GLU A 48 13.00 -12.83 -7.54
CA GLU A 48 14.33 -12.46 -8.06
C GLU A 48 14.39 -11.03 -8.63
N ARG A 49 13.26 -10.52 -9.13
CA ARG A 49 13.11 -9.16 -9.67
C ARG A 49 11.83 -8.56 -9.11
N PRO A 50 11.86 -8.07 -7.87
CA PRO A 50 10.69 -7.46 -7.28
C PRO A 50 10.27 -6.21 -8.06
N VAL A 51 8.98 -6.06 -8.27
CA VAL A 51 8.38 -4.94 -9.03
C VAL A 51 7.69 -3.93 -8.13
N ALA A 52 7.46 -4.29 -6.88
CA ALA A 52 6.85 -3.43 -5.87
C ALA A 52 7.49 -3.65 -4.50
N GLU A 53 7.20 -2.75 -3.58
CA GLU A 53 7.63 -2.78 -2.20
C GLU A 53 6.43 -2.49 -1.31
N ALA A 54 6.46 -3.04 -0.10
CA ALA A 54 5.44 -2.76 0.90
C ALA A 54 6.06 -2.36 2.24
N LEU A 55 5.39 -1.44 2.93
CA LEU A 55 5.63 -1.11 4.33
C LEU A 55 4.42 -1.56 5.14
N ILE A 56 4.70 -2.07 6.34
CA ILE A 56 3.72 -2.46 7.35
C ILE A 56 3.80 -1.45 8.50
N ALA A 57 2.65 -0.98 8.94
CA ALA A 57 2.51 -0.31 10.23
C ALA A 57 2.02 -1.31 11.26
N GLU A 58 2.77 -1.46 12.33
CA GLU A 58 2.45 -2.39 13.42
C GLU A 58 2.62 -1.73 14.79
N ARG A 59 2.07 -2.38 15.77
CA ARG A 59 2.16 -1.98 17.18
C ARG A 59 2.34 -3.24 18.02
N ASP A 60 3.20 -3.16 19.01
CA ASP A 60 3.32 -4.27 19.97
C ASP A 60 1.97 -4.51 20.62
N ALA A 61 1.53 -5.77 20.61
CA ALA A 61 0.34 -6.16 21.35
C ALA A 61 0.59 -5.83 22.83
N GLN A 62 -0.04 -4.76 23.33
CA GLN A 62 0.04 -4.44 24.74
C GLN A 62 -0.56 -5.61 25.51
N SER A 63 0.19 -6.12 26.46
CA SER A 63 -0.38 -6.89 27.56
C SER A 63 -1.25 -5.92 28.40
N ASP A 64 -2.46 -5.60 27.93
CA ASP A 64 -3.44 -4.86 28.71
C ASP A 64 -3.95 -5.75 29.85
N GLY A 65 -3.20 -5.77 30.90
CA GLY A 65 -3.63 -6.30 32.19
C GLY A 65 -2.70 -5.76 33.27
N PRO A 66 -3.24 -5.23 34.38
CA PRO A 66 -2.39 -4.97 35.54
C PRO A 66 -1.69 -6.30 35.88
N GLU A 67 -0.39 -6.26 36.14
CA GLU A 67 0.34 -7.37 36.76
C GLU A 67 -0.38 -7.75 38.06
N ILE A 68 -1.37 -8.64 37.96
CA ILE A 68 -1.93 -9.27 39.11
C ILE A 68 -0.91 -10.33 39.49
N ASP A 69 -0.17 -10.06 40.56
CA ASP A 69 0.69 -11.04 41.24
C ASP A 69 -0.14 -12.31 41.50
N ALA A 70 -0.12 -13.21 40.53
CA ALA A 70 -0.73 -14.54 40.68
C ALA A 70 0.27 -15.37 41.49
N GLY A 71 0.04 -15.43 42.77
CA GLY A 71 0.78 -16.33 43.67
C GLY A 71 0.91 -17.75 43.12
N PRO A 72 1.83 -18.57 43.64
CA PRO A 72 2.24 -19.85 43.07
C PRO A 72 1.03 -20.82 43.05
N GLY A 73 0.47 -21.10 41.86
CA GLY A 73 -0.62 -22.07 41.67
C GLY A 73 -1.78 -21.59 40.78
N GLY A 74 -1.71 -20.42 40.14
CA GLY A 74 -2.70 -19.99 39.14
C GLY A 74 -2.62 -20.83 37.87
N PRO A 75 -3.74 -21.00 37.11
CA PRO A 75 -3.70 -21.71 35.84
C PRO A 75 -2.71 -21.05 34.91
N GLU A 76 -1.85 -21.86 34.28
CA GLU A 76 -0.97 -21.38 33.19
C GLU A 76 -1.85 -20.63 32.20
N ARG A 77 -1.70 -19.30 32.14
CA ARG A 77 -2.27 -18.51 31.07
C ARG A 77 -1.49 -18.92 29.82
N ASP A 78 -2.23 -19.50 28.90
CA ASP A 78 -1.76 -19.63 27.54
C ASP A 78 -1.20 -18.25 27.16
N ALA A 79 0.14 -18.15 27.07
CA ALA A 79 0.81 -16.95 26.62
C ALA A 79 0.36 -16.80 25.17
N GLY A 80 -0.73 -16.06 24.99
CA GLY A 80 -1.35 -15.84 23.70
C GLY A 80 -0.25 -15.49 22.71
N SER A 81 -0.25 -16.16 21.59
CA SER A 81 0.61 -15.98 20.42
C SER A 81 0.37 -14.58 19.80
N GLY A 82 0.50 -13.55 20.60
CA GLY A 82 0.31 -12.17 20.21
C GLY A 82 1.58 -11.65 19.56
N GLY A 83 1.75 -11.91 18.25
CA GLY A 83 2.62 -11.08 17.43
C GLY A 83 2.12 -9.63 17.41
N PRO A 84 2.91 -8.69 16.87
CA PRO A 84 2.49 -7.30 16.79
C PRO A 84 1.18 -7.16 16.01
N GLU A 85 0.33 -6.26 16.47
CA GLU A 85 -0.92 -5.92 15.79
C GLU A 85 -0.62 -5.14 14.51
N ILE A 86 -1.09 -5.63 13.37
CA ILE A 86 -0.90 -4.95 12.08
C ILE A 86 -2.04 -3.94 11.88
N LEU A 87 -1.67 -2.66 11.77
CA LEU A 87 -2.57 -1.51 11.71
C LEU A 87 -2.91 -1.08 10.28
N GLY A 88 -2.00 -1.35 9.33
CA GLY A 88 -2.15 -0.94 7.94
C GLY A 88 -0.89 -1.16 7.13
N TYR A 89 -0.95 -0.78 5.85
CA TYR A 89 0.17 -0.92 4.92
C TYR A 89 0.24 0.22 3.90
N ALA A 90 1.39 0.33 3.26
CA ALA A 90 1.60 1.09 2.04
C ALA A 90 2.26 0.19 1.00
N LEU A 91 1.72 0.13 -0.21
CA LEU A 91 2.29 -0.57 -1.37
C LEU A 91 2.74 0.46 -2.39
N PHE A 92 3.95 0.33 -2.92
CA PHE A 92 4.50 1.32 -3.84
C PHE A 92 5.57 0.73 -4.75
N PHE A 93 5.87 1.43 -5.85
CA PHE A 93 6.89 1.03 -6.81
C PHE A 93 7.59 2.25 -7.43
N PRO A 94 8.82 2.06 -7.95
CA PRO A 94 9.59 3.16 -8.56
C PRO A 94 8.96 3.62 -9.88
N THR A 95 8.99 4.93 -10.11
CA THR A 95 8.68 5.58 -11.38
C THR A 95 9.88 6.34 -11.91
N PHE A 96 9.80 6.80 -13.16
CA PHE A 96 10.83 7.63 -13.78
C PHE A 96 10.20 8.80 -14.51
N SER A 97 10.74 9.99 -14.30
CA SER A 97 10.37 11.18 -15.04
C SER A 97 11.42 11.53 -16.09
N SER A 98 11.06 11.48 -17.35
CA SER A 98 11.95 11.91 -18.45
C SER A 98 12.26 13.42 -18.41
N PHE A 99 11.33 14.25 -17.94
CA PHE A 99 11.53 15.69 -17.82
C PHE A 99 12.52 16.07 -16.71
N LEU A 100 12.49 15.34 -15.59
CA LEU A 100 13.40 15.57 -14.46
C LEU A 100 14.67 14.71 -14.56
N THR A 101 14.67 13.71 -15.43
CA THR A 101 15.71 12.65 -15.47
C THR A 101 15.96 12.08 -14.08
N SER A 102 14.90 11.92 -13.32
CA SER A 102 14.92 11.52 -11.90
C SER A 102 13.92 10.41 -11.63
N THR A 103 14.23 9.59 -10.64
CA THR A 103 13.31 8.60 -10.13
C THR A 103 12.24 9.24 -9.25
N GLY A 104 11.07 8.64 -9.24
CA GLY A 104 9.99 8.93 -8.31
C GLY A 104 9.47 7.64 -7.70
N VAL A 105 8.37 7.75 -6.99
CA VAL A 105 7.62 6.61 -6.47
C VAL A 105 6.15 6.83 -6.77
N TRP A 106 5.50 5.77 -7.23
CA TRP A 106 4.05 5.65 -7.26
C TRP A 106 3.59 4.87 -6.04
N LEU A 107 2.76 5.50 -5.22
CA LEU A 107 2.07 4.84 -4.13
C LEU A 107 0.79 4.22 -4.71
N GLU A 108 0.75 2.89 -4.77
CA GLU A 108 -0.41 2.16 -5.28
C GLU A 108 -1.52 2.14 -4.25
N ASP A 109 -1.18 1.69 -3.02
CA ASP A 109 -2.14 1.60 -1.94
C ASP A 109 -1.63 2.25 -0.65
N LEU A 110 -2.54 2.87 0.08
CA LEU A 110 -2.38 3.27 1.47
C LEU A 110 -3.66 2.91 2.23
N PHE A 111 -3.60 1.87 3.03
CA PHE A 111 -4.75 1.42 3.78
C PHE A 111 -4.44 1.29 5.26
N ILE A 112 -5.35 1.80 6.08
CA ILE A 112 -5.34 1.68 7.53
C ILE A 112 -6.63 0.99 7.96
N ARG A 113 -6.51 -0.04 8.80
CA ARG A 113 -7.68 -0.69 9.39
C ARG A 113 -8.60 0.36 10.00
N PRO A 114 -9.93 0.26 9.79
CA PRO A 114 -10.88 1.28 10.22
C PRO A 114 -10.73 1.73 11.67
N ASP A 115 -10.49 0.78 12.57
CA ASP A 115 -10.40 1.00 14.02
C ASP A 115 -9.15 1.79 14.45
N HIS A 116 -8.13 1.89 13.56
CA HIS A 116 -6.88 2.61 13.80
C HIS A 116 -6.76 3.91 13.01
N ARG A 117 -7.86 4.31 12.35
CA ARG A 117 -7.90 5.61 11.66
C ARG A 117 -7.92 6.76 12.67
N GLY A 118 -7.26 7.87 12.31
CA GLY A 118 -7.16 9.02 13.22
C GLY A 118 -6.01 8.96 14.23
N GLU A 119 -5.33 7.81 14.37
CA GLU A 119 -4.21 7.61 15.30
C GLU A 119 -2.83 8.02 14.72
N GLY A 120 -2.78 8.53 13.52
CA GLY A 120 -1.53 8.97 12.88
C GLY A 120 -0.83 7.91 12.02
N VAL A 121 -1.34 6.67 11.97
CA VAL A 121 -0.77 5.54 11.23
C VAL A 121 -0.57 5.87 9.75
N GLY A 122 -1.57 6.46 9.08
CA GLY A 122 -1.47 6.84 7.67
C GLY A 122 -0.38 7.89 7.42
N ARG A 123 -0.19 8.82 8.36
CA ARG A 123 0.89 9.80 8.28
C ARG A 123 2.26 9.12 8.44
N ALA A 124 2.40 8.18 9.37
CA ALA A 124 3.63 7.44 9.57
C ALA A 124 4.02 6.65 8.31
N LEU A 125 3.07 5.91 7.72
CA LEU A 125 3.30 5.16 6.47
C LEU A 125 3.66 6.10 5.31
N LEU A 126 2.89 7.16 5.07
CA LEU A 126 3.17 8.09 3.97
C LEU A 126 4.52 8.80 4.14
N SER A 127 4.88 9.17 5.38
CA SER A 127 6.20 9.74 5.68
C SER A 127 7.33 8.75 5.42
N ALA A 128 7.16 7.47 5.75
CA ALA A 128 8.14 6.44 5.48
C ALA A 128 8.32 6.19 3.98
N VAL A 129 7.24 6.20 3.19
CA VAL A 129 7.33 6.15 1.72
C VAL A 129 8.06 7.38 1.17
N ALA A 130 7.75 8.58 1.66
CA ALA A 130 8.45 9.80 1.25
C ALA A 130 9.95 9.75 1.58
N ALA A 131 10.33 9.17 2.71
CA ALA A 131 11.74 8.92 3.06
C ALA A 131 12.41 7.99 2.03
N ARG A 132 11.73 6.92 1.58
CA ARG A 132 12.23 6.03 0.52
C ARG A 132 12.48 6.75 -0.80
N VAL A 133 11.60 7.72 -1.17
CA VAL A 133 11.82 8.56 -2.33
C VAL A 133 13.14 9.32 -2.19
N ARG A 134 13.37 9.97 -1.06
CA ARG A 134 14.57 10.79 -0.81
C ARG A 134 15.84 9.95 -0.72
N GLU A 135 15.81 8.80 -0.08
CA GLU A 135 16.93 7.86 0.01
C GLU A 135 17.41 7.42 -1.38
N ARG A 136 16.52 7.35 -2.37
CA ARG A 136 16.82 7.00 -3.76
C ARG A 136 17.21 8.19 -4.63
N GLY A 137 17.35 9.38 -4.06
CA GLY A 137 17.58 10.60 -4.80
C GLY A 137 16.37 11.06 -5.64
N GLY A 138 15.20 10.51 -5.36
CA GLY A 138 13.95 10.87 -6.02
C GLY A 138 13.40 12.21 -5.54
N GLU A 139 12.56 12.81 -6.37
CA GLU A 139 11.98 14.14 -6.12
C GLU A 139 10.46 14.14 -6.05
N ARG A 140 9.80 12.99 -6.40
CA ARG A 140 8.37 12.97 -6.58
C ARG A 140 7.74 11.69 -6.00
N LEU A 141 6.64 11.88 -5.24
CA LEU A 141 5.75 10.84 -4.77
C LEU A 141 4.36 11.12 -5.34
N GLU A 142 3.81 10.18 -6.07
CA GLU A 142 2.54 10.32 -6.78
C GLU A 142 1.61 9.15 -6.45
N TRP A 143 0.31 9.42 -6.52
CA TRP A 143 -0.74 8.42 -6.35
C TRP A 143 -2.03 8.88 -6.99
N ALA A 144 -2.99 7.97 -7.12
CA ALA A 144 -4.38 8.28 -7.42
C ALA A 144 -5.25 8.06 -6.19
N ALA A 145 -6.37 8.75 -6.12
CA ALA A 145 -7.41 8.51 -5.13
C ALA A 145 -8.77 8.64 -5.81
N LEU A 146 -9.73 7.85 -5.37
CA LEU A 146 -11.11 7.92 -5.86
C LEU A 146 -11.69 9.29 -5.51
N ASP A 147 -12.36 9.91 -6.45
CA ASP A 147 -12.88 11.29 -6.35
C ASP A 147 -13.94 11.46 -5.25
N TRP A 148 -14.65 10.39 -4.92
CA TRP A 148 -15.62 10.36 -3.82
C TRP A 148 -14.99 10.12 -2.44
N ASN A 149 -13.70 9.73 -2.34
CA ASN A 149 -13.05 9.38 -1.09
C ASN A 149 -12.59 10.64 -0.33
N GLU A 150 -13.56 11.41 0.18
CA GLU A 150 -13.29 12.66 0.89
C GLU A 150 -12.39 12.50 2.12
N LEU A 151 -12.41 11.31 2.75
CA LEU A 151 -11.53 11.01 3.89
C LEU A 151 -10.06 11.03 3.45
N ALA A 152 -9.73 10.32 2.38
CA ALA A 152 -8.38 10.26 1.82
C ALA A 152 -7.98 11.61 1.21
N LEU A 153 -8.84 12.23 0.41
CA LEU A 153 -8.58 13.53 -0.21
C LEU A 153 -8.29 14.61 0.86
N GLY A 154 -9.07 14.63 1.94
CA GLY A 154 -8.85 15.52 3.08
C GLY A 154 -7.54 15.25 3.81
N PHE A 155 -7.17 13.97 3.96
CA PHE A 155 -5.89 13.57 4.54
C PHE A 155 -4.72 14.04 3.67
N TYR A 156 -4.74 13.78 2.38
CA TYR A 156 -3.66 14.18 1.46
C TYR A 156 -3.48 15.71 1.38
N ARG A 157 -4.57 16.47 1.36
CA ARG A 157 -4.49 17.94 1.45
C ARG A 157 -3.78 18.43 2.72
N ARG A 158 -4.05 17.79 3.87
CA ARG A 158 -3.34 18.11 5.13
C ARG A 158 -1.87 17.74 5.11
N MET A 159 -1.48 16.75 4.30
CA MET A 159 -0.07 16.37 4.10
C MET A 159 0.65 17.29 3.09
N GLY A 160 -0.04 18.25 2.50
CA GLY A 160 0.53 19.21 1.55
C GLY A 160 0.51 18.74 0.10
N ALA A 161 -0.20 17.65 -0.21
CA ALA A 161 -0.34 17.19 -1.58
C ALA A 161 -1.21 18.14 -2.42
N SER A 162 -0.80 18.35 -3.66
CA SER A 162 -1.56 19.05 -4.70
C SER A 162 -2.16 18.04 -5.68
N THR A 163 -3.28 18.39 -6.28
CA THR A 163 -3.91 17.58 -7.33
C THR A 163 -3.36 17.97 -8.69
N ALA A 164 -2.90 17.01 -9.48
CA ALA A 164 -2.46 17.21 -10.87
C ALA A 164 -3.67 17.09 -11.82
N SER A 165 -4.59 18.05 -11.75
CA SER A 165 -5.89 18.02 -12.46
C SER A 165 -5.81 18.18 -13.99
N GLU A 166 -4.66 18.62 -14.48
CA GLU A 166 -4.37 18.74 -15.91
C GLU A 166 -4.03 17.41 -16.59
N TRP A 167 -3.83 16.35 -15.80
CA TRP A 167 -3.52 15.01 -16.30
C TRP A 167 -4.73 14.08 -16.17
N ILE A 168 -5.05 13.40 -17.27
CA ILE A 168 -6.11 12.37 -17.29
C ILE A 168 -5.45 11.01 -17.42
N THR A 169 -5.75 10.13 -16.48
CA THR A 169 -5.27 8.74 -16.54
C THR A 169 -6.04 7.96 -17.60
N HIS A 170 -5.30 7.32 -18.51
CA HIS A 170 -5.84 6.41 -19.51
C HIS A 170 -5.45 4.98 -19.16
N ARG A 171 -6.37 4.03 -19.40
CA ARG A 171 -6.15 2.60 -19.13
C ARG A 171 -6.54 1.77 -20.35
N LEU A 172 -5.70 0.80 -20.65
CA LEU A 172 -6.02 -0.30 -21.55
C LEU A 172 -5.87 -1.60 -20.78
N ASP A 173 -6.89 -2.44 -20.81
CA ASP A 173 -6.89 -3.74 -20.18
C ASP A 173 -7.62 -4.78 -21.04
N GLY A 174 -7.58 -6.06 -20.62
CA GLY A 174 -8.28 -7.16 -21.25
C GLY A 174 -8.14 -7.17 -22.78
N ALA A 175 -9.25 -7.39 -23.47
CA ALA A 175 -9.27 -7.51 -24.93
C ALA A 175 -8.80 -6.24 -25.68
N ALA A 176 -8.87 -5.05 -25.07
CA ALA A 176 -8.38 -3.83 -25.71
C ALA A 176 -6.85 -3.81 -25.73
N LEU A 177 -6.21 -4.21 -24.62
CA LEU A 177 -4.76 -4.34 -24.53
C LEU A 177 -4.25 -5.43 -25.47
N GLU A 178 -4.92 -6.60 -25.51
CA GLU A 178 -4.57 -7.71 -26.41
C GLU A 178 -4.65 -7.28 -27.88
N ARG A 179 -5.71 -6.59 -28.29
CA ARG A 179 -5.83 -6.09 -29.67
C ARG A 179 -4.71 -5.12 -30.04
N LEU A 180 -4.37 -4.19 -29.15
CA LEU A 180 -3.28 -3.24 -29.40
C LEU A 180 -1.93 -3.94 -29.47
N ALA A 181 -1.67 -4.93 -28.63
CA ALA A 181 -0.43 -5.70 -28.61
C ALA A 181 -0.25 -6.58 -29.87
N ALA A 182 -1.35 -6.97 -30.53
CA ALA A 182 -1.33 -7.78 -31.74
C ALA A 182 -1.09 -6.97 -33.04
N ILE A 183 -1.09 -5.63 -32.99
CA ILE A 183 -0.83 -4.79 -34.15
C ILE A 183 0.64 -4.93 -34.54
N THR A 184 0.88 -5.37 -35.81
CA THR A 184 2.22 -5.43 -36.39
C THR A 184 2.51 -4.20 -37.25
N PRO A 185 3.79 -3.78 -37.39
CA PRO A 185 4.15 -2.71 -38.31
C PRO A 185 3.75 -3.08 -39.76
N GLY A 186 2.71 -2.44 -40.28
CA GLY A 186 2.12 -2.72 -41.59
C GLY A 186 0.59 -2.86 -41.58
N ASP A 187 0.00 -3.20 -40.43
CA ASP A 187 -1.45 -3.35 -40.26
C ASP A 187 -2.14 -2.06 -39.73
N GLN A 188 -1.44 -0.94 -39.72
CA GLN A 188 -2.01 0.28 -39.17
C GLN A 188 -3.14 0.80 -40.08
N PRO A 189 -4.39 0.87 -39.56
CA PRO A 189 -5.39 1.76 -40.14
C PRO A 189 -4.86 3.21 -40.06
N PRO A 190 -5.19 4.09 -41.03
CA PRO A 190 -4.78 5.46 -40.96
C PRO A 190 -5.24 6.09 -39.66
N VAL A 191 -4.29 6.61 -38.85
CA VAL A 191 -4.61 7.41 -37.67
C VAL A 191 -5.12 8.75 -38.20
N ASP A 192 -6.42 8.96 -38.12
CA ASP A 192 -6.97 10.30 -38.33
C ASP A 192 -6.37 11.25 -37.27
N PRO A 193 -5.91 12.41 -37.65
CA PRO A 193 -5.25 13.38 -36.75
C PRO A 193 -6.21 13.96 -35.71
#